data_bea584e581797b9ad1ac360d60530983
#
_entry.id   bea584e581797b9ad1ac360d60530983
#
_cell.length_a   1.000
_cell.length_b   1.000
_cell.length_c   1.000
_cell.angle_alpha   90.00
_cell.angle_beta   90.00
_cell.angle_gamma   90.00
#
_symmetry.space_group_name_H-M   'P 1'
#
loop_
_entity.id
_entity.type
_entity.pdbx_description
1 polymer ?
#
loop_
_entity_poly.entity_id
_entity_poly.type
_entity_poly.pdbx_seq_one_letter_code
_entity_poly.pdbx_strand_id
1 'polypeptide(L)'
;MISACAGGPDFAEDLLANRIQEFVINISDYAKTIKPGFIIIPQNGPELVFTGTDPGNGIRQDYIEAIDGVGIEELFYNAKGKAIDDHERLSILRAVRSNGKKIMVSDYVSADADFNNSLQKNRAEEFIAFPRSKNNYHYKEIPDLTDPNDTGIDELPKAKNYLYLINTDNYPEDKAGMLRAIKATNYDIVLIDLFFEGEALLSSEIDSLKTKQNGARRLVIAYVSIGSAETYRYYFQKGWKKGSPSWIKKNYTGYSDEFWVEFWDPEWQNIIYRGNNSYMKQIIDAGFDGAYLDNVEAYYFISN
;
A
#
# COMPACT_ATOMS: atom_id res chain seq x y z
N MET A 1 -34.00 22.58 26.98
CA MET A 1 -34.06 21.49 26.00
C MET A 1 -33.35 21.97 24.74
N ILE A 2 -32.08 21.66 24.62
CA ILE A 2 -31.30 21.90 23.39
C ILE A 2 -31.02 20.51 22.87
N SER A 3 -31.68 20.15 21.76
CA SER A 3 -31.49 18.91 21.01
C SER A 3 -30.05 18.94 20.42
N ALA A 4 -29.20 18.03 20.87
CA ALA A 4 -27.95 17.75 20.18
C ALA A 4 -28.32 17.05 18.88
N CYS A 5 -28.17 17.72 17.74
CA CYS A 5 -28.11 17.11 16.45
C CYS A 5 -26.85 16.24 16.43
N ALA A 6 -27.01 14.93 16.29
CA ALA A 6 -25.95 14.04 15.87
C ALA A 6 -25.48 14.55 14.49
N GLY A 7 -24.25 15.04 14.40
CA GLY A 7 -23.65 15.42 13.12
C GLY A 7 -23.49 14.14 12.30
N GLY A 8 -24.17 14.09 11.16
CA GLY A 8 -23.83 13.14 10.11
C GLY A 8 -22.42 13.43 9.58
N PRO A 9 -21.81 12.49 8.81
CA PRO A 9 -20.50 12.67 8.24
C PRO A 9 -20.42 14.02 7.51
N ASP A 10 -19.28 14.69 7.65
CA ASP A 10 -19.09 16.03 7.07
C ASP A 10 -19.20 15.89 5.54
N PHE A 11 -20.13 16.61 4.93
CA PHE A 11 -20.41 16.54 3.48
C PHE A 11 -19.14 16.77 2.63
N ALA A 12 -18.14 17.44 3.17
CA ALA A 12 -16.83 17.64 2.54
C ALA A 12 -15.98 16.36 2.55
N GLU A 13 -16.01 15.57 3.63
CA GLU A 13 -15.27 14.33 3.75
C GLU A 13 -15.83 13.27 2.81
N ASP A 14 -17.14 13.10 2.73
CA ASP A 14 -17.80 12.19 1.79
C ASP A 14 -17.45 12.51 0.33
N LEU A 15 -17.40 13.80 -0.02
CA LEU A 15 -17.00 14.23 -1.36
C LEU A 15 -15.54 13.84 -1.65
N LEU A 16 -14.62 14.01 -0.69
CA LEU A 16 -13.23 13.67 -0.84
C LEU A 16 -13.01 12.15 -0.85
N ALA A 17 -13.76 11.41 -0.05
CA ALA A 17 -13.78 9.94 -0.10
C ALA A 17 -14.21 9.42 -1.48
N ASN A 18 -15.27 9.97 -2.05
CA ASN A 18 -15.66 9.63 -3.43
C ASN A 18 -14.56 9.94 -4.45
N ARG A 19 -13.86 11.06 -4.32
CA ARG A 19 -12.77 11.44 -5.24
C ARG A 19 -11.57 10.51 -5.13
N ILE A 20 -11.20 10.05 -3.93
CA ILE A 20 -10.08 9.10 -3.79
C ILE A 20 -10.46 7.72 -4.33
N GLN A 21 -11.70 7.29 -4.14
CA GLN A 21 -12.22 6.08 -4.74
C GLN A 21 -12.13 6.15 -6.28
N GLU A 22 -12.60 7.23 -6.89
CA GLU A 22 -12.49 7.46 -8.34
C GLU A 22 -11.02 7.48 -8.81
N PHE A 23 -10.13 8.05 -8.01
CA PHE A 23 -8.71 8.09 -8.34
C PHE A 23 -8.10 6.69 -8.37
N VAL A 24 -8.40 5.84 -7.38
CA VAL A 24 -7.96 4.43 -7.35
C VAL A 24 -8.56 3.65 -8.54
N ILE A 25 -9.85 3.82 -8.84
CA ILE A 25 -10.50 3.20 -9.99
C ILE A 25 -9.78 3.60 -11.29
N ASN A 26 -9.55 4.89 -11.50
CA ASN A 26 -8.87 5.39 -12.69
C ASN A 26 -7.42 4.86 -12.83
N ILE A 27 -6.68 4.73 -11.73
CA ILE A 27 -5.34 4.11 -11.71
C ILE A 27 -5.45 2.64 -12.13
N SER A 28 -6.44 1.91 -11.59
CA SER A 28 -6.68 0.51 -11.91
C SER A 28 -7.01 0.32 -13.39
N ASP A 29 -7.94 1.11 -13.93
CA ASP A 29 -8.34 1.06 -15.33
C ASP A 29 -7.17 1.35 -16.27
N TYR A 30 -6.39 2.39 -15.94
CA TYR A 30 -5.18 2.71 -16.69
C TYR A 30 -4.19 1.54 -16.70
N ALA A 31 -3.88 1.01 -15.53
CA ALA A 31 -2.89 -0.07 -15.40
C ALA A 31 -3.36 -1.37 -16.07
N LYS A 32 -4.61 -1.78 -15.85
CA LYS A 32 -5.19 -3.01 -16.39
C LYS A 32 -5.44 -2.93 -17.90
N THR A 33 -5.62 -1.71 -18.46
CA THR A 33 -5.68 -1.50 -19.91
C THR A 33 -4.32 -1.78 -20.57
N ILE A 34 -3.21 -1.39 -19.93
CA ILE A 34 -1.85 -1.62 -20.45
C ILE A 34 -1.39 -3.05 -20.17
N LYS A 35 -1.63 -3.54 -18.95
CA LYS A 35 -1.21 -4.87 -18.49
C LYS A 35 -2.41 -5.58 -17.86
N PRO A 36 -3.18 -6.36 -18.62
CA PRO A 36 -4.25 -7.17 -18.05
C PRO A 36 -3.75 -8.06 -16.90
N GLY A 37 -4.51 -8.10 -15.80
CA GLY A 37 -4.11 -8.81 -14.59
C GLY A 37 -3.14 -8.04 -13.67
N PHE A 38 -2.89 -6.75 -13.95
CA PHE A 38 -2.12 -5.90 -13.04
C PHE A 38 -2.84 -5.75 -11.70
N ILE A 39 -2.12 -5.99 -10.61
CA ILE A 39 -2.68 -6.05 -9.25
C ILE A 39 -2.71 -4.65 -8.63
N ILE A 40 -3.82 -4.27 -8.01
CA ILE A 40 -4.01 -2.99 -7.31
C ILE A 40 -4.35 -3.24 -5.85
N ILE A 41 -3.55 -2.71 -4.93
CA ILE A 41 -3.70 -2.91 -3.49
C ILE A 41 -3.61 -1.54 -2.78
N PRO A 42 -4.73 -0.87 -2.47
CA PRO A 42 -4.72 0.30 -1.60
C PRO A 42 -4.24 -0.05 -0.19
N GLN A 43 -3.50 0.87 0.44
CA GLN A 43 -3.06 0.74 1.82
C GLN A 43 -3.91 1.59 2.76
N ASN A 44 -4.39 1.00 3.85
CA ASN A 44 -5.30 1.61 4.81
C ASN A 44 -6.64 2.03 4.18
N GLY A 45 -7.44 2.86 4.85
CA GLY A 45 -8.76 3.28 4.35
C GLY A 45 -9.67 2.12 3.93
N PRO A 46 -9.80 1.02 4.70
CA PRO A 46 -10.60 -0.13 4.27
C PRO A 46 -12.09 0.21 4.14
N GLU A 47 -12.56 1.27 4.77
CA GLU A 47 -13.92 1.81 4.64
C GLU A 47 -14.24 2.35 3.24
N LEU A 48 -13.21 2.67 2.43
CA LEU A 48 -13.38 3.09 1.04
C LEU A 48 -14.03 2.02 0.15
N VAL A 49 -14.18 0.78 0.62
CA VAL A 49 -14.92 -0.25 -0.10
C VAL A 49 -16.44 -0.04 -0.03
N PHE A 50 -16.91 0.86 0.81
CA PHE A 50 -18.33 1.18 0.95
C PHE A 50 -18.71 2.48 0.25
N THR A 51 -19.98 2.61 -0.08
CA THR A 51 -20.54 3.85 -0.61
C THR A 51 -20.56 4.92 0.49
N GLY A 52 -19.89 6.05 0.26
CA GLY A 52 -19.77 7.11 1.27
C GLY A 52 -19.05 6.65 2.55
N THR A 53 -18.14 5.69 2.45
CA THR A 53 -17.35 5.10 3.57
C THR A 53 -18.18 4.45 4.71
N ASP A 54 -19.50 4.39 4.59
CA ASP A 54 -20.40 3.83 5.59
C ASP A 54 -20.81 2.37 5.23
N PRO A 55 -20.48 1.38 6.08
CA PRO A 55 -20.90 0.00 5.88
C PRO A 55 -22.41 -0.17 5.70
N GLY A 56 -23.23 0.71 6.29
CA GLY A 56 -24.68 0.72 6.17
C GLY A 56 -25.19 1.00 4.76
N ASN A 57 -24.37 1.67 3.91
CA ASN A 57 -24.69 1.98 2.52
C ASN A 57 -24.31 0.86 1.53
N GLY A 58 -23.69 -0.22 2.02
CA GLY A 58 -23.28 -1.36 1.21
C GLY A 58 -21.99 -1.11 0.39
N ILE A 59 -21.51 -2.18 -0.25
CA ILE A 59 -20.28 -2.18 -1.03
C ILE A 59 -20.42 -1.26 -2.25
N ARG A 60 -19.41 -0.40 -2.48
CA ARG A 60 -19.23 0.34 -3.72
C ARG A 60 -18.65 -0.58 -4.79
N GLN A 61 -19.51 -1.03 -5.69
CA GLN A 61 -19.21 -2.14 -6.58
C GLN A 61 -18.05 -1.86 -7.55
N ASP A 62 -18.01 -0.67 -8.16
CA ASP A 62 -16.94 -0.26 -9.06
C ASP A 62 -15.57 -0.18 -8.37
N TYR A 63 -15.53 0.24 -7.10
CA TYR A 63 -14.30 0.30 -6.33
C TYR A 63 -13.79 -1.09 -5.95
N ILE A 64 -14.67 -1.97 -5.42
CA ILE A 64 -14.26 -3.31 -5.04
C ILE A 64 -13.79 -4.14 -6.25
N GLU A 65 -14.37 -3.93 -7.43
CA GLU A 65 -13.92 -4.56 -8.68
C GLU A 65 -12.57 -4.03 -9.16
N ALA A 66 -12.27 -2.75 -8.90
CA ALA A 66 -11.02 -2.13 -9.31
C ALA A 66 -9.80 -2.65 -8.53
N ILE A 67 -9.97 -3.06 -7.27
CA ILE A 67 -8.89 -3.49 -6.38
C ILE A 67 -8.78 -5.02 -6.32
N ASP A 68 -7.61 -5.52 -5.93
CA ASP A 68 -7.32 -6.97 -5.81
C ASP A 68 -7.04 -7.37 -4.37
N GLY A 69 -6.69 -6.42 -3.52
CA GLY A 69 -6.46 -6.60 -2.08
C GLY A 69 -6.48 -5.28 -1.35
N VAL A 70 -6.28 -5.32 -0.04
CA VAL A 70 -6.11 -4.15 0.83
C VAL A 70 -4.93 -4.41 1.76
N GLY A 71 -4.01 -3.45 1.85
CA GLY A 71 -2.95 -3.42 2.83
C GLY A 71 -3.40 -2.70 4.10
N ILE A 72 -3.00 -3.21 5.27
CA ILE A 72 -3.39 -2.64 6.56
C ILE A 72 -2.17 -2.60 7.46
N GLU A 73 -1.92 -1.44 8.06
CA GLU A 73 -0.97 -1.32 9.16
C GLU A 73 -1.68 -1.30 10.52
N GLU A 74 -0.98 -1.79 11.54
CA GLU A 74 -1.44 -1.69 12.93
C GLU A 74 -2.84 -2.28 13.17
N LEU A 75 -3.08 -3.49 12.69
CA LEU A 75 -4.38 -4.13 12.92
C LEU A 75 -4.47 -4.75 14.32
N PHE A 76 -3.49 -5.57 14.71
CA PHE A 76 -3.45 -6.25 16.00
C PHE A 76 -2.41 -5.71 16.96
N TYR A 77 -1.42 -4.99 16.44
CA TYR A 77 -0.36 -4.34 17.23
C TYR A 77 -0.01 -2.98 16.64
N ASN A 78 -0.09 -1.93 17.47
CA ASN A 78 0.20 -0.56 17.05
C ASN A 78 1.71 -0.27 16.96
N ALA A 79 2.08 0.92 16.48
CA ALA A 79 3.46 1.39 16.34
C ALA A 79 4.32 1.33 17.62
N LYS A 80 3.69 1.19 18.78
CA LYS A 80 4.37 1.03 20.07
C LYS A 80 4.47 -0.43 20.51
N GLY A 81 4.12 -1.39 19.65
CA GLY A 81 4.08 -2.81 19.98
C GLY A 81 2.99 -3.19 20.97
N LYS A 82 1.95 -2.37 21.12
CA LYS A 82 0.84 -2.66 22.02
C LYS A 82 -0.28 -3.34 21.25
N ALA A 83 -0.85 -4.40 21.83
CA ALA A 83 -2.02 -5.06 21.26
C ALA A 83 -3.20 -4.10 21.11
N ILE A 84 -3.87 -4.23 19.97
CA ILE A 84 -5.10 -3.50 19.61
C ILE A 84 -6.25 -4.51 19.55
N ASP A 85 -7.45 -4.04 19.89
CA ASP A 85 -8.70 -4.78 19.72
C ASP A 85 -9.70 -3.86 19.02
N ASP A 86 -9.60 -3.78 17.69
CA ASP A 86 -10.43 -2.96 16.83
C ASP A 86 -11.44 -3.85 16.07
N HIS A 87 -12.56 -4.12 16.73
CA HIS A 87 -13.62 -4.97 16.17
C HIS A 87 -14.29 -4.37 14.94
N GLU A 88 -14.40 -3.05 14.87
CA GLU A 88 -15.04 -2.36 13.75
C GLU A 88 -14.17 -2.49 12.50
N ARG A 89 -12.89 -2.12 12.58
CA ARG A 89 -11.93 -2.29 11.48
C ARG A 89 -11.84 -3.75 11.02
N LEU A 90 -11.81 -4.68 11.97
CA LEU A 90 -11.80 -6.11 11.66
C LEU A 90 -13.07 -6.56 10.92
N SER A 91 -14.24 -6.04 11.30
CA SER A 91 -15.51 -6.32 10.62
C SER A 91 -15.48 -5.83 9.16
N ILE A 92 -14.95 -4.63 8.91
CA ILE A 92 -14.77 -4.08 7.58
C ILE A 92 -13.85 -4.99 6.74
N LEU A 93 -12.70 -5.39 7.29
CA LEU A 93 -11.74 -6.26 6.59
C LEU A 93 -12.32 -7.64 6.27
N ARG A 94 -13.16 -8.19 7.14
CA ARG A 94 -13.92 -9.41 6.85
C ARG A 94 -14.91 -9.24 5.69
N ALA A 95 -15.55 -8.08 5.58
CA ALA A 95 -16.40 -7.75 4.43
C ALA A 95 -15.59 -7.67 3.13
N VAL A 96 -14.42 -7.01 3.16
CA VAL A 96 -13.47 -6.95 2.03
C VAL A 96 -13.05 -8.35 1.59
N ARG A 97 -12.62 -9.19 2.55
CA ARG A 97 -12.23 -10.59 2.29
C ARG A 97 -13.39 -11.40 1.69
N SER A 98 -14.62 -11.22 2.21
CA SER A 98 -15.80 -11.93 1.71
C SER A 98 -16.17 -11.58 0.27
N ASN A 99 -15.66 -10.44 -0.23
CA ASN A 99 -15.72 -10.06 -1.64
C ASN A 99 -14.51 -10.56 -2.46
N GLY A 100 -13.77 -11.54 -1.94
CA GLY A 100 -12.68 -12.22 -2.64
C GLY A 100 -11.36 -11.44 -2.67
N LYS A 101 -11.21 -10.37 -1.86
CA LYS A 101 -10.00 -9.55 -1.84
C LYS A 101 -9.02 -10.04 -0.77
N LYS A 102 -7.71 -10.01 -1.11
CA LYS A 102 -6.65 -10.38 -0.17
C LYS A 102 -6.40 -9.25 0.84
N ILE A 103 -6.25 -9.62 2.11
CA ILE A 103 -5.83 -8.68 3.15
C ILE A 103 -4.37 -8.94 3.51
N MET A 104 -3.56 -7.88 3.49
CA MET A 104 -2.13 -7.88 3.79
C MET A 104 -1.90 -7.00 5.02
N VAL A 105 -1.47 -7.60 6.14
CA VAL A 105 -1.37 -6.90 7.43
C VAL A 105 0.09 -6.72 7.83
N SER A 106 0.45 -5.50 8.22
CA SER A 106 1.75 -5.16 8.80
C SER A 106 1.56 -4.67 10.23
N ASP A 107 1.86 -5.53 11.20
CA ASP A 107 1.82 -5.19 12.63
C ASP A 107 3.21 -4.80 13.15
N TYR A 108 3.24 -3.97 14.20
CA TYR A 108 4.48 -3.60 14.89
C TYR A 108 4.62 -4.42 16.17
N VAL A 109 5.57 -5.31 16.19
CA VAL A 109 5.81 -6.21 17.33
C VAL A 109 7.20 -5.98 17.92
N SER A 110 7.32 -6.06 19.25
CA SER A 110 8.56 -5.81 19.96
C SER A 110 9.15 -7.04 20.62
N ALA A 111 8.38 -8.12 20.72
CA ALA A 111 8.80 -9.37 21.35
C ALA A 111 8.44 -10.57 20.47
N ASP A 112 9.21 -11.66 20.58
CA ASP A 112 8.99 -12.90 19.81
C ASP A 112 7.60 -13.50 20.06
N ALA A 113 7.09 -13.40 21.30
CA ALA A 113 5.74 -13.86 21.62
C ALA A 113 4.67 -13.09 20.87
N ASP A 114 4.83 -11.77 20.74
CA ASP A 114 3.88 -10.91 20.01
C ASP A 114 3.97 -11.15 18.50
N PHE A 115 5.18 -11.44 17.98
CA PHE A 115 5.37 -11.84 16.59
C PHE A 115 4.54 -13.07 16.25
N ASN A 116 4.66 -14.14 17.03
CA ASN A 116 3.89 -15.37 16.84
C ASN A 116 2.38 -15.14 17.03
N ASN A 117 1.99 -14.30 17.99
CA ASN A 117 0.59 -13.98 18.22
C ASN A 117 -0.02 -13.18 17.07
N SER A 118 0.70 -12.19 16.51
CA SER A 118 0.28 -11.47 15.29
C SER A 118 0.06 -12.44 14.12
N LEU A 119 1.01 -13.33 13.86
CA LEU A 119 0.86 -14.36 12.82
C LEU A 119 -0.38 -15.24 13.04
N GLN A 120 -0.62 -15.71 14.27
CA GLN A 120 -1.77 -16.54 14.59
C GLN A 120 -3.10 -15.81 14.39
N LYS A 121 -3.20 -14.57 14.88
CA LYS A 121 -4.41 -13.74 14.70
C LYS A 121 -4.72 -13.51 13.22
N ASN A 122 -3.71 -13.13 12.44
CA ASN A 122 -3.87 -12.91 11.01
C ASN A 122 -4.29 -14.19 10.27
N ARG A 123 -3.68 -15.34 10.59
CA ARG A 123 -4.06 -16.64 10.02
C ARG A 123 -5.49 -17.03 10.37
N ALA A 124 -5.94 -16.77 11.58
CA ALA A 124 -7.33 -17.05 11.99
C ALA A 124 -8.35 -16.26 11.17
N GLU A 125 -7.96 -15.09 10.69
CA GLU A 125 -8.76 -14.24 9.78
C GLU A 125 -8.48 -14.52 8.28
N GLU A 126 -7.65 -15.50 7.94
CA GLU A 126 -7.21 -15.77 6.55
C GLU A 126 -6.48 -14.59 5.89
N PHE A 127 -5.88 -13.71 6.69
CA PHE A 127 -5.03 -12.61 6.24
C PHE A 127 -3.58 -13.08 6.12
N ILE A 128 -2.80 -12.45 5.23
CA ILE A 128 -1.36 -12.62 5.20
C ILE A 128 -0.69 -11.51 6.00
N ALA A 129 0.37 -11.84 6.72
CA ALA A 129 0.98 -10.94 7.67
C ALA A 129 2.48 -10.74 7.43
N PHE A 130 2.93 -9.53 7.72
CA PHE A 130 4.32 -9.14 7.84
C PHE A 130 4.52 -8.45 9.20
N PRO A 131 4.56 -9.17 10.32
CA PRO A 131 4.88 -8.56 11.61
C PRO A 131 6.34 -8.15 11.61
N ARG A 132 6.61 -6.92 12.03
CA ARG A 132 7.97 -6.37 12.09
C ARG A 132 8.60 -6.69 13.42
N SER A 133 9.83 -7.21 13.41
CA SER A 133 10.58 -7.54 14.60
C SER A 133 11.04 -6.33 15.42
N LYS A 134 10.92 -5.12 14.87
CA LYS A 134 11.28 -3.85 15.51
C LYS A 134 10.21 -2.80 15.22
N ASN A 135 9.96 -1.99 16.23
CA ASN A 135 9.12 -0.81 16.11
C ASN A 135 9.85 0.28 15.30
N ASN A 136 9.96 0.09 13.99
CA ASN A 136 10.52 1.08 13.08
C ASN A 136 9.73 1.11 11.77
N TYR A 137 9.49 2.31 11.28
CA TYR A 137 8.85 2.57 9.99
C TYR A 137 9.81 2.34 8.80
N HIS A 138 10.99 1.77 9.03
CA HIS A 138 12.04 1.79 8.02
C HIS A 138 11.99 0.65 7.00
N TYR A 139 11.09 -0.31 7.07
CA TYR A 139 10.94 -1.40 6.07
C TYR A 139 12.18 -1.66 5.19
N LYS A 140 13.33 -1.87 5.85
CA LYS A 140 14.65 -2.04 5.24
C LYS A 140 15.32 -3.38 5.55
N GLU A 141 14.61 -4.24 6.26
CA GLU A 141 15.13 -5.52 6.71
C GLU A 141 14.41 -6.67 6.00
N ILE A 142 15.13 -7.74 5.73
CA ILE A 142 14.60 -8.98 5.19
C ILE A 142 14.64 -10.02 6.32
N PRO A 143 13.55 -10.21 7.08
CA PRO A 143 13.48 -11.21 8.13
C PRO A 143 13.40 -12.63 7.54
N ASP A 144 13.78 -13.61 8.36
CA ASP A 144 13.60 -15.02 8.01
C ASP A 144 12.12 -15.35 7.87
N LEU A 145 11.78 -16.09 6.81
CA LEU A 145 10.42 -16.53 6.55
C LEU A 145 10.11 -17.78 7.39
N THR A 146 9.14 -17.65 8.30
CA THR A 146 8.75 -18.72 9.23
C THR A 146 7.84 -19.80 8.64
N ASP A 147 7.19 -19.50 7.49
CA ASP A 147 6.22 -20.41 6.87
C ASP A 147 6.35 -20.30 5.33
N PRO A 148 7.39 -20.92 4.74
CA PRO A 148 7.63 -20.86 3.32
C PRO A 148 6.53 -21.61 2.55
N ASN A 149 6.19 -21.09 1.37
CA ASN A 149 5.29 -21.71 0.44
C ASN A 149 6.07 -22.13 -0.81
N ASP A 150 6.15 -23.42 -1.07
CA ASP A 150 6.94 -23.97 -2.18
C ASP A 150 6.24 -23.87 -3.54
N THR A 151 4.96 -23.48 -3.57
CA THR A 151 4.22 -23.35 -4.83
C THR A 151 4.53 -22.04 -5.55
N GLY A 152 4.41 -22.03 -6.86
CA GLY A 152 4.48 -20.82 -7.66
C GLY A 152 3.25 -19.93 -7.46
N ILE A 153 3.47 -18.63 -7.38
CA ILE A 153 2.41 -17.62 -7.18
C ILE A 153 2.33 -16.75 -8.43
N ASP A 154 1.22 -16.81 -9.11
CA ASP A 154 0.86 -16.04 -10.31
C ASP A 154 -0.36 -15.14 -10.09
N GLU A 155 -1.10 -15.35 -8.99
CA GLU A 155 -2.30 -14.59 -8.60
C GLU A 155 -2.25 -14.24 -7.12
N LEU A 156 -2.68 -13.04 -6.77
CA LEU A 156 -2.65 -12.52 -5.39
C LEU A 156 -3.38 -13.43 -4.37
N PRO A 157 -4.56 -14.02 -4.66
CA PRO A 157 -5.26 -14.88 -3.72
C PRO A 157 -4.48 -16.12 -3.27
N LYS A 158 -3.53 -16.61 -4.09
CA LYS A 158 -2.71 -17.79 -3.78
C LYS A 158 -1.58 -17.52 -2.79
N ALA A 159 -1.21 -16.24 -2.60
CA ALA A 159 -0.13 -15.86 -1.71
C ALA A 159 -0.45 -16.13 -0.24
N LYS A 160 0.55 -16.63 0.51
CA LYS A 160 0.46 -16.96 1.94
C LYS A 160 1.32 -16.05 2.83
N ASN A 161 2.26 -15.34 2.25
CA ASN A 161 3.19 -14.45 2.94
C ASN A 161 3.69 -13.35 1.99
N TYR A 162 4.28 -12.30 2.56
CA TYR A 162 4.90 -11.24 1.78
C TYR A 162 6.07 -10.62 2.53
N LEU A 163 7.04 -10.10 1.79
CA LEU A 163 8.12 -9.24 2.25
C LEU A 163 7.71 -7.78 2.01
N TYR A 164 7.84 -6.93 3.04
CA TYR A 164 7.59 -5.50 2.93
C TYR A 164 8.92 -4.74 3.04
N LEU A 165 9.53 -4.38 1.91
CA LEU A 165 10.85 -3.76 1.80
C LEU A 165 10.76 -2.49 0.93
N ILE A 166 10.13 -1.43 1.44
CA ILE A 166 9.91 -0.19 0.67
C ILE A 166 10.94 0.91 0.94
N ASN A 167 11.73 0.80 2.00
CA ASN A 167 12.79 1.76 2.30
C ASN A 167 14.14 1.28 1.76
N THR A 168 14.23 1.19 0.45
CA THR A 168 15.37 0.65 -0.30
C THR A 168 16.65 1.48 -0.11
N ASP A 169 16.53 2.81 0.00
CA ASP A 169 17.65 3.73 0.17
C ASP A 169 18.37 3.56 1.53
N ASN A 170 17.68 2.96 2.50
CA ASN A 170 18.23 2.64 3.82
C ASN A 170 18.59 1.15 3.98
N TYR A 171 18.57 0.38 2.89
CA TYR A 171 19.06 -1.00 2.93
C TYR A 171 20.59 -1.01 3.26
N PRO A 172 21.06 -1.95 4.10
CA PRO A 172 22.45 -1.92 4.58
C PRO A 172 23.54 -2.15 3.53
N GLU A 173 23.17 -2.69 2.37
CA GLU A 173 24.07 -2.96 1.24
C GLU A 173 23.68 -2.15 0.02
N ASP A 174 24.49 -2.22 -1.04
CA ASP A 174 24.19 -1.64 -2.34
C ASP A 174 22.98 -2.33 -3.03
N LYS A 175 22.52 -1.76 -4.13
CA LYS A 175 21.41 -2.31 -4.93
C LYS A 175 21.62 -3.79 -5.29
N ALA A 176 22.82 -4.16 -5.70
CA ALA A 176 23.13 -5.54 -6.08
C ALA A 176 23.05 -6.50 -4.87
N GLY A 177 23.50 -6.03 -3.69
CA GLY A 177 23.37 -6.75 -2.43
C GLY A 177 21.91 -6.96 -2.04
N MET A 178 21.09 -5.91 -2.10
CA MET A 178 19.66 -5.99 -1.86
C MET A 178 18.95 -6.99 -2.78
N LEU A 179 19.21 -6.90 -4.08
CA LEU A 179 18.61 -7.83 -5.06
C LEU A 179 19.02 -9.28 -4.80
N ARG A 180 20.30 -9.55 -4.46
CA ARG A 180 20.77 -10.88 -4.09
C ARG A 180 20.06 -11.40 -2.84
N ALA A 181 19.91 -10.55 -1.82
CA ALA A 181 19.25 -10.93 -0.56
C ALA A 181 17.77 -11.27 -0.78
N ILE A 182 17.02 -10.47 -1.56
CA ILE A 182 15.64 -10.77 -1.91
C ILE A 182 15.55 -12.10 -2.66
N LYS A 183 16.42 -12.34 -3.65
CA LYS A 183 16.45 -13.59 -4.45
C LYS A 183 16.73 -14.83 -3.59
N ALA A 184 17.46 -14.69 -2.49
CA ALA A 184 17.74 -15.75 -1.56
C ALA A 184 16.56 -16.10 -0.63
N THR A 185 15.36 -15.54 -0.85
CA THR A 185 14.16 -15.79 -0.05
C THR A 185 13.10 -16.59 -0.80
N ASN A 186 12.15 -17.16 -0.04
CA ASN A 186 10.96 -17.86 -0.57
C ASN A 186 9.66 -17.10 -0.32
N TYR A 187 9.69 -15.79 -0.11
CA TYR A 187 8.48 -14.99 0.00
C TYR A 187 7.62 -15.07 -1.26
N ASP A 188 6.30 -15.17 -1.10
CA ASP A 188 5.31 -15.25 -2.17
C ASP A 188 5.13 -13.93 -2.91
N ILE A 189 5.21 -12.84 -2.16
CA ILE A 189 5.15 -11.47 -2.65
C ILE A 189 6.38 -10.72 -2.14
N VAL A 190 6.97 -9.92 -3.01
CA VAL A 190 7.94 -8.87 -2.62
C VAL A 190 7.29 -7.52 -2.92
N LEU A 191 7.01 -6.76 -1.87
CA LEU A 191 6.60 -5.38 -1.95
C LEU A 191 7.84 -4.50 -1.78
N ILE A 192 8.22 -3.78 -2.83
CA ILE A 192 9.47 -3.02 -2.92
C ILE A 192 9.23 -1.67 -3.61
N ASP A 193 10.05 -0.66 -3.30
CA ASP A 193 10.06 0.59 -4.06
C ASP A 193 10.61 0.38 -5.49
N LEU A 194 10.09 1.14 -6.47
CA LEU A 194 10.65 1.17 -7.82
C LEU A 194 12.08 1.73 -7.85
N PHE A 195 12.43 2.62 -6.91
CA PHE A 195 13.70 3.33 -6.91
C PHE A 195 14.66 2.81 -5.84
N PHE A 196 15.94 2.87 -6.15
CA PHE A 196 17.05 2.71 -5.22
C PHE A 196 18.00 3.88 -5.43
N GLU A 197 18.23 4.70 -4.40
CA GLU A 197 19.03 5.94 -4.47
C GLU A 197 18.61 6.87 -5.62
N GLY A 198 17.30 6.98 -5.85
CA GLY A 198 16.70 7.82 -6.89
C GLY A 198 16.75 7.25 -8.31
N GLU A 199 17.37 6.08 -8.54
CA GLU A 199 17.42 5.40 -9.83
C GLU A 199 16.39 4.26 -9.89
N ALA A 200 15.59 4.23 -10.95
CA ALA A 200 14.61 3.18 -11.15
C ALA A 200 15.28 1.81 -11.38
N LEU A 201 14.72 0.78 -10.79
CA LEU A 201 15.11 -0.61 -11.04
C LEU A 201 14.83 -0.97 -12.51
N LEU A 202 15.76 -1.67 -13.13
CA LEU A 202 15.63 -2.13 -14.51
C LEU A 202 14.62 -3.27 -14.62
N SER A 203 14.01 -3.43 -15.78
CA SER A 203 13.07 -4.55 -16.02
C SER A 203 13.73 -5.93 -15.84
N SER A 204 15.00 -6.07 -16.19
CA SER A 204 15.77 -7.29 -15.95
C SER A 204 16.03 -7.56 -14.46
N GLU A 205 16.16 -6.51 -13.65
CA GLU A 205 16.30 -6.60 -12.19
C GLU A 205 14.96 -7.08 -11.58
N ILE A 206 13.83 -6.45 -11.95
CA ILE A 206 12.48 -6.87 -11.51
C ILE A 206 12.17 -8.30 -11.95
N ASP A 207 12.45 -8.68 -13.20
CA ASP A 207 12.25 -10.06 -13.68
C ASP A 207 13.07 -11.07 -12.87
N SER A 208 14.28 -10.70 -12.48
CA SER A 208 15.14 -11.56 -11.66
C SER A 208 14.55 -11.80 -10.26
N LEU A 209 13.75 -10.86 -9.73
CA LEU A 209 13.08 -10.98 -8.44
C LEU A 209 11.84 -11.88 -8.49
N LYS A 210 11.24 -12.14 -9.66
CA LYS A 210 10.04 -12.97 -9.80
C LYS A 210 10.26 -14.46 -9.53
N THR A 211 11.49 -14.87 -9.30
CA THR A 211 11.83 -16.24 -8.96
C THR A 211 12.28 -16.34 -7.50
N LYS A 212 11.65 -17.22 -6.73
CA LYS A 212 12.01 -17.55 -5.36
C LYS A 212 13.35 -18.33 -5.32
N GLN A 213 13.97 -18.42 -4.16
CA GLN A 213 15.17 -19.24 -3.96
C GLN A 213 14.99 -20.71 -4.42
N ASN A 214 13.80 -21.28 -4.19
CA ASN A 214 13.46 -22.66 -4.58
C ASN A 214 13.11 -22.82 -6.07
N GLY A 215 13.19 -21.75 -6.88
CA GLY A 215 12.88 -21.76 -8.32
C GLY A 215 11.40 -21.50 -8.66
N ALA A 216 10.50 -21.47 -7.71
CA ALA A 216 9.09 -21.16 -7.95
C ALA A 216 8.86 -19.67 -8.24
N ARG A 217 7.78 -19.33 -8.96
CA ARG A 217 7.39 -17.93 -9.23
C ARG A 217 6.90 -17.23 -7.95
N ARG A 218 7.14 -15.92 -7.86
CA ARG A 218 6.52 -15.00 -6.90
C ARG A 218 6.00 -13.75 -7.61
N LEU A 219 5.17 -12.97 -6.91
CA LEU A 219 4.73 -11.64 -7.33
C LEU A 219 5.70 -10.56 -6.84
N VAL A 220 5.92 -9.55 -7.67
CA VAL A 220 6.70 -8.34 -7.32
C VAL A 220 5.79 -7.15 -7.48
N ILE A 221 5.49 -6.47 -6.37
CA ILE A 221 4.55 -5.36 -6.27
C ILE A 221 5.31 -4.08 -5.96
N ALA A 222 5.02 -3.00 -6.69
CA ALA A 222 5.65 -1.71 -6.46
C ALA A 222 4.91 -0.89 -5.41
N TYR A 223 5.65 -0.28 -4.49
CA TYR A 223 5.11 0.76 -3.61
C TYR A 223 4.99 2.08 -4.35
N VAL A 224 3.92 2.83 -4.11
CA VAL A 224 3.73 4.20 -4.60
C VAL A 224 2.78 4.96 -3.70
N SER A 225 3.17 6.16 -3.23
CA SER A 225 2.26 7.08 -2.57
C SER A 225 1.42 7.81 -3.61
N ILE A 226 0.08 7.79 -3.46
CA ILE A 226 -0.86 8.47 -4.37
C ILE A 226 -1.54 9.68 -3.72
N GLY A 227 -1.54 9.76 -2.39
CA GLY A 227 -2.17 10.85 -1.63
C GLY A 227 -1.19 11.89 -1.09
N SER A 228 0.11 11.64 -1.21
CA SER A 228 1.16 12.56 -0.76
C SER A 228 2.29 12.71 -1.76
N ALA A 229 2.96 13.87 -1.73
CA ALA A 229 4.16 14.17 -2.51
C ALA A 229 5.39 14.09 -1.61
N GLU A 230 6.36 13.27 -2.02
CA GLU A 230 7.62 13.02 -1.31
C GLU A 230 8.76 13.78 -1.98
N THR A 231 9.53 14.58 -1.22
CA THR A 231 10.53 15.53 -1.78
C THR A 231 11.70 14.86 -2.47
N TYR A 232 11.98 13.62 -2.17
CA TYR A 232 13.09 12.85 -2.76
C TYR A 232 12.71 12.14 -4.07
N ARG A 233 11.46 12.19 -4.49
CA ARG A 233 11.02 11.54 -5.72
C ARG A 233 11.43 12.32 -6.97
N TYR A 234 11.64 11.59 -8.06
CA TYR A 234 12.07 12.10 -9.36
C TYR A 234 11.20 13.24 -9.91
N TYR A 235 9.92 13.28 -9.55
CA TYR A 235 8.97 14.28 -10.00
C TYR A 235 9.04 15.59 -9.21
N PHE A 236 9.62 15.57 -7.99
CA PHE A 236 9.59 16.72 -7.10
C PHE A 236 10.53 17.81 -7.54
N GLN A 237 10.03 19.03 -7.75
CA GLN A 237 10.81 20.13 -8.30
C GLN A 237 11.37 21.03 -7.19
N LYS A 238 12.56 21.54 -7.44
CA LYS A 238 13.21 22.50 -6.53
C LYS A 238 12.31 23.73 -6.33
N GLY A 239 12.01 24.04 -5.09
CA GLY A 239 11.16 25.17 -4.71
C GLY A 239 9.69 24.82 -4.48
N TRP A 240 9.28 23.59 -4.76
CA TRP A 240 7.95 23.12 -4.34
C TRP A 240 7.84 23.11 -2.82
N LYS A 241 6.68 23.53 -2.33
CA LYS A 241 6.35 23.62 -0.91
C LYS A 241 4.86 23.73 -0.74
N LYS A 242 4.36 23.65 0.48
CA LYS A 242 2.94 23.89 0.78
C LYS A 242 2.43 25.15 0.07
N GLY A 243 1.37 24.98 -0.74
CA GLY A 243 0.71 26.02 -1.53
C GLY A 243 1.39 26.40 -2.85
N SER A 244 2.52 25.74 -3.21
CA SER A 244 3.20 26.00 -4.47
C SER A 244 3.93 24.74 -4.96
N PRO A 245 3.39 24.05 -5.98
CA PRO A 245 2.12 24.30 -6.69
C PRO A 245 0.90 24.23 -5.75
N SER A 246 -0.25 24.72 -6.24
CA SER A 246 -1.47 24.90 -5.43
C SER A 246 -2.03 23.57 -4.89
N TRP A 247 -1.77 22.46 -5.56
CA TRP A 247 -2.22 21.14 -5.16
C TRP A 247 -1.40 20.55 -3.99
N ILE A 248 -0.25 21.13 -3.59
CA ILE A 248 0.43 20.79 -2.33
C ILE A 248 -0.28 21.50 -1.18
N LYS A 249 -1.09 20.77 -0.41
CA LYS A 249 -2.03 21.40 0.54
C LYS A 249 -1.52 21.51 1.96
N LYS A 250 -0.89 20.49 2.48
CA LYS A 250 -0.60 20.39 3.91
C LYS A 250 0.69 19.60 4.14
N ASN A 251 1.49 20.02 5.14
CA ASN A 251 2.62 19.22 5.57
C ASN A 251 2.13 17.88 6.13
N TYR A 252 2.82 16.82 5.80
CA TYR A 252 2.56 15.51 6.38
C TYR A 252 3.01 15.50 7.85
N THR A 253 2.17 15.00 8.74
CA THR A 253 2.52 14.95 10.16
C THR A 253 3.47 13.79 10.45
N GLY A 254 4.65 14.06 10.98
CA GLY A 254 5.66 13.05 11.30
C GLY A 254 6.76 12.90 10.25
N TYR A 255 6.55 13.37 9.01
CA TYR A 255 7.53 13.32 7.92
C TYR A 255 7.72 14.71 7.32
N SER A 256 8.90 15.31 7.54
CA SER A 256 9.18 16.70 7.10
C SER A 256 9.42 16.85 5.61
N ASP A 257 9.64 15.76 4.93
CA ASP A 257 9.93 15.62 3.50
C ASP A 257 8.72 15.17 2.68
N GLU A 258 7.50 15.26 3.27
CA GLU A 258 6.28 14.79 2.67
C GLU A 258 5.13 15.79 2.82
N PHE A 259 4.24 15.83 1.84
CA PHE A 259 3.11 16.76 1.79
C PHE A 259 1.85 16.07 1.31
N TRP A 260 0.72 16.26 2.00
CA TRP A 260 -0.60 15.91 1.51
C TRP A 260 -0.96 16.74 0.28
N VAL A 261 -1.55 16.11 -0.74
CA VAL A 261 -1.85 16.72 -2.04
C VAL A 261 -3.33 16.67 -2.39
N GLU A 262 -3.80 17.62 -3.20
CA GLU A 262 -5.10 17.51 -3.88
C GLU A 262 -5.01 16.41 -4.94
N PHE A 263 -5.21 15.16 -4.53
CA PHE A 263 -5.07 13.98 -5.39
C PHE A 263 -6.04 13.98 -6.60
N TRP A 264 -7.05 14.83 -6.60
CA TRP A 264 -7.93 15.08 -7.74
C TRP A 264 -7.42 16.14 -8.72
N ASP A 265 -6.32 16.84 -8.39
CA ASP A 265 -5.74 17.85 -9.28
C ASP A 265 -5.16 17.18 -10.53
N PRO A 266 -5.47 17.70 -11.76
CA PRO A 266 -4.97 17.10 -12.99
C PRO A 266 -3.44 17.06 -13.12
N GLU A 267 -2.71 18.02 -12.54
CA GLU A 267 -1.23 18.02 -12.55
C GLU A 267 -0.69 16.87 -11.71
N TRP A 268 -1.26 16.66 -10.51
CA TRP A 268 -0.90 15.51 -9.68
C TRP A 268 -1.27 14.18 -10.36
N GLN A 269 -2.45 14.07 -10.94
CA GLN A 269 -2.85 12.87 -11.68
C GLN A 269 -1.96 12.58 -12.89
N ASN A 270 -1.41 13.61 -13.55
CA ASN A 270 -0.41 13.43 -14.61
C ASN A 270 0.90 12.84 -14.07
N ILE A 271 1.32 13.23 -12.86
CA ILE A 271 2.49 12.64 -12.19
C ILE A 271 2.23 11.17 -11.88
N ILE A 272 1.05 10.82 -11.36
CA ILE A 272 0.78 9.47 -10.90
C ILE A 272 0.47 8.51 -12.07
N TYR A 273 -0.45 8.83 -13.01
CA TYR A 273 -0.84 7.84 -14.02
C TYR A 273 -1.12 8.36 -15.43
N ARG A 274 -1.49 9.64 -15.64
CA ARG A 274 -1.90 10.15 -16.96
C ARG A 274 -0.75 10.57 -17.87
N GLY A 275 0.36 11.00 -17.28
CA GLY A 275 1.51 11.52 -18.03
C GLY A 275 2.32 10.41 -18.71
N ASN A 276 3.02 10.78 -19.80
CA ASN A 276 3.88 9.85 -20.53
C ASN A 276 5.06 9.29 -19.71
N ASN A 277 5.46 9.97 -18.63
CA ASN A 277 6.49 9.54 -17.68
C ASN A 277 5.88 9.44 -16.28
N SER A 278 4.62 9.04 -16.17
CA SER A 278 3.93 8.89 -14.89
C SER A 278 4.51 7.75 -14.07
N TYR A 279 4.31 7.80 -12.75
CA TYR A 279 4.83 6.80 -11.84
C TYR A 279 4.31 5.40 -12.19
N MET A 280 2.99 5.28 -12.42
CA MET A 280 2.37 4.01 -12.82
C MET A 280 2.92 3.48 -14.14
N LYS A 281 3.21 4.37 -15.12
CA LYS A 281 3.83 3.94 -16.38
C LYS A 281 5.22 3.36 -16.15
N GLN A 282 6.05 3.99 -15.34
CA GLN A 282 7.38 3.48 -15.00
C GLN A 282 7.32 2.13 -14.26
N ILE A 283 6.38 1.97 -13.31
CA ILE A 283 6.13 0.69 -12.62
C ILE A 283 5.77 -0.41 -13.62
N ILE A 284 4.85 -0.14 -14.54
CA ILE A 284 4.41 -1.12 -15.55
C ILE A 284 5.55 -1.47 -16.51
N ASP A 285 6.29 -0.47 -17.00
CA ASP A 285 7.41 -0.64 -17.93
C ASP A 285 8.59 -1.39 -17.27
N ALA A 286 8.82 -1.19 -15.98
CA ALA A 286 9.79 -1.97 -15.21
C ALA A 286 9.36 -3.43 -15.01
N GLY A 287 8.10 -3.77 -15.29
CA GLY A 287 7.63 -5.15 -15.30
C GLY A 287 7.00 -5.64 -14.00
N PHE A 288 6.75 -4.80 -13.02
CA PHE A 288 6.04 -5.18 -11.79
C PHE A 288 4.72 -5.89 -12.07
N ASP A 289 4.30 -6.77 -11.17
CA ASP A 289 3.02 -7.49 -11.28
C ASP A 289 1.83 -6.69 -10.75
N GLY A 290 2.10 -5.62 -9.98
CA GLY A 290 1.08 -4.76 -9.41
C GLY A 290 1.66 -3.54 -8.71
N ALA A 291 0.77 -2.73 -8.12
CA ALA A 291 1.11 -1.57 -7.30
C ALA A 291 0.36 -1.59 -5.96
N TYR A 292 1.06 -1.16 -4.93
CA TYR A 292 0.57 -0.95 -3.58
C TYR A 292 0.45 0.56 -3.38
N LEU A 293 -0.81 1.03 -3.30
CA LEU A 293 -1.17 2.44 -3.36
C LEU A 293 -1.30 3.01 -1.95
N ASP A 294 -0.27 3.69 -1.49
CA ASP A 294 -0.24 4.29 -0.17
C ASP A 294 -0.91 5.67 -0.11
N ASN A 295 -1.25 6.09 1.10
CA ASN A 295 -1.87 7.38 1.40
C ASN A 295 -3.24 7.59 0.75
N VAL A 296 -4.03 6.53 0.57
CA VAL A 296 -5.44 6.67 0.16
C VAL A 296 -6.26 7.40 1.22
N GLU A 297 -5.79 7.48 2.47
CA GLU A 297 -6.40 8.24 3.58
C GLU A 297 -6.27 9.77 3.41
N ALA A 298 -5.61 10.25 2.35
CA ALA A 298 -5.47 11.69 2.06
C ALA A 298 -6.81 12.44 2.10
N TYR A 299 -7.92 11.79 1.74
CA TYR A 299 -9.25 12.37 1.81
C TYR A 299 -9.61 12.86 3.22
N TYR A 300 -9.27 12.09 4.24
CA TYR A 300 -9.48 12.42 5.65
C TYR A 300 -8.53 13.52 6.14
N PHE A 301 -7.23 13.41 5.83
CA PHE A 301 -6.22 14.35 6.31
C PHE A 301 -6.28 15.73 5.65
N ILE A 302 -6.86 15.84 4.46
CA ILE A 302 -7.03 17.13 3.77
C ILE A 302 -8.29 17.86 4.23
N SER A 303 -9.36 17.12 4.59
CA SER A 303 -10.61 17.70 5.10
C SER A 303 -10.48 18.29 6.51
N ASN A 304 -9.59 17.76 7.31
CA ASN A 304 -9.30 18.16 8.70
C ASN A 304 -7.98 18.94 8.78
#